data_e27829037e4ff3237bf73f91de2f59fc
#
_entry.id   e27829037e4ff3237bf73f91de2f59fc
#
_cell.length_a   1.000
_cell.length_b   1.000
_cell.length_c   1.000
_cell.angle_alpha   90.00
_cell.angle_beta   90.00
_cell.angle_gamma   90.00
#
_symmetry.space_group_name_H-M   'P 1'
#
loop_
_entity.id
_entity.type
_entity.pdbx_description
1 polymer ?
#
loop_
_entity_poly.entity_id
_entity_poly.type
_entity_poly.pdbx_seq_one_letter_code
_entity_poly.pdbx_strand_id
1 'polypeptide(L)'
;MTRNIEEIRGEFIEKIGLMAQADGLPRIAGRMLGLFIWDGEAVAFGDLANQLQVSRGSISTATRILEDRRLIKRIAKAGQRQDYFQLAENPYAQMLEHYVLGLERVQIEIAQTLGEIPTNEADIKGRIEAYGAFYRTMSGALSKLADDLKAG
;
A
#
# COMPACT_ATOMS: atom_id res chain seq x y z
N MET A 1 19.95 26.49 -12.96
CA MET A 1 18.67 26.46 -13.68
C MET A 1 17.60 25.80 -12.85
N THR A 2 16.47 26.44 -12.73
CA THR A 2 15.31 25.89 -12.01
C THR A 2 14.63 24.88 -12.92
N ARG A 3 14.41 23.68 -12.41
CA ARG A 3 13.70 22.63 -13.15
C ARG A 3 12.22 22.97 -13.24
N ASN A 4 11.57 22.56 -14.33
CA ASN A 4 10.14 22.72 -14.52
C ASN A 4 9.37 21.81 -13.53
N ILE A 5 8.36 22.36 -12.87
CA ILE A 5 7.53 21.60 -11.90
C ILE A 5 6.87 20.37 -12.53
N GLU A 6 6.49 20.45 -13.79
CA GLU A 6 5.88 19.31 -14.50
C GLU A 6 6.87 18.16 -14.73
N GLU A 7 8.14 18.49 -14.98
CA GLU A 7 9.19 17.48 -15.07
C GLU A 7 9.41 16.79 -13.73
N ILE A 8 9.42 17.56 -12.65
CA ILE A 8 9.59 17.04 -11.29
C ILE A 8 8.39 16.15 -10.93
N ARG A 9 7.17 16.58 -11.28
CA ARG A 9 5.96 15.79 -11.09
C ARG A 9 6.05 14.44 -11.79
N GLY A 10 6.42 14.44 -13.07
CA GLY A 10 6.57 13.22 -13.84
C GLY A 10 7.58 12.26 -13.24
N GLU A 11 8.73 12.78 -12.82
CA GLU A 11 9.76 11.97 -12.16
C GLU A 11 9.29 11.41 -10.82
N PHE A 12 8.57 12.20 -10.03
CA PHE A 12 8.01 11.75 -8.75
C PHE A 12 7.07 10.57 -8.98
N ILE A 13 6.15 10.70 -9.94
CA ILE A 13 5.20 9.62 -10.28
C ILE A 13 5.94 8.33 -10.65
N GLU A 14 6.97 8.43 -11.48
CA GLU A 14 7.77 7.27 -11.89
C GLU A 14 8.52 6.64 -10.69
N LYS A 15 9.09 7.48 -9.82
CA LYS A 15 9.78 7.02 -8.61
C LYS A 15 8.84 6.26 -7.69
N ILE A 16 7.63 6.78 -7.45
CA ILE A 16 6.66 6.08 -6.61
C ILE A 16 6.24 4.76 -7.25
N GLY A 17 6.10 4.72 -8.58
CA GLY A 17 5.83 3.46 -9.28
C GLY A 17 6.89 2.41 -9.03
N LEU A 18 8.17 2.78 -9.09
CA LEU A 18 9.28 1.86 -8.84
C LEU A 18 9.36 1.43 -7.37
N MET A 19 9.14 2.36 -6.45
CA MET A 19 9.15 2.07 -5.01
C MET A 19 8.01 1.11 -4.64
N ALA A 20 6.83 1.31 -5.23
CA ALA A 20 5.68 0.46 -5.00
C ALA A 20 5.91 -0.99 -5.46
N GLN A 21 6.67 -1.20 -6.53
CA GLN A 21 7.04 -2.55 -6.98
C GLN A 21 7.82 -3.31 -5.93
N ALA A 22 8.71 -2.64 -5.21
CA ALA A 22 9.45 -3.25 -4.10
C ALA A 22 8.52 -3.72 -2.98
N ASP A 23 7.36 -3.08 -2.83
CA ASP A 23 6.34 -3.42 -1.83
C ASP A 23 5.27 -4.38 -2.36
N GLY A 24 5.47 -4.93 -3.54
CA GLY A 24 4.56 -5.92 -4.13
C GLY A 24 3.35 -5.33 -4.86
N LEU A 25 3.32 -4.02 -5.11
CA LEU A 25 2.29 -3.39 -5.93
C LEU A 25 2.70 -3.38 -7.41
N PRO A 26 1.76 -3.51 -8.34
CA PRO A 26 2.07 -3.24 -9.74
C PRO A 26 2.56 -1.80 -9.92
N ARG A 27 3.50 -1.61 -10.84
CA ARG A 27 4.07 -0.28 -11.10
C ARG A 27 3.00 0.76 -11.43
N ILE A 28 1.98 0.39 -12.22
CA ILE A 28 0.90 1.31 -12.57
C ILE A 28 0.12 1.78 -11.35
N ALA A 29 -0.12 0.92 -10.37
CA ALA A 29 -0.78 1.29 -9.12
C ALA A 29 0.07 2.29 -8.32
N GLY A 30 1.39 2.08 -8.28
CA GLY A 30 2.31 3.02 -7.65
C GLY A 30 2.35 4.37 -8.36
N ARG A 31 2.40 4.38 -9.69
CA ARG A 31 2.36 5.61 -10.49
C ARG A 31 1.06 6.39 -10.21
N MET A 32 -0.06 5.69 -10.15
CA MET A 32 -1.36 6.28 -9.84
C MET A 32 -1.36 6.88 -8.43
N LEU A 33 -0.83 6.17 -7.46
CA LEU A 33 -0.71 6.67 -6.09
C LEU A 33 0.15 7.95 -6.05
N GLY A 34 1.27 7.96 -6.76
CA GLY A 34 2.13 9.14 -6.87
C GLY A 34 1.41 10.35 -7.46
N LEU A 35 0.57 10.13 -8.47
CA LEU A 35 -0.25 11.18 -9.08
C LEU A 35 -1.22 11.77 -8.05
N PHE A 36 -1.92 10.94 -7.29
CA PHE A 36 -2.86 11.41 -6.27
C PHE A 36 -2.17 12.15 -5.13
N ILE A 37 -1.00 11.67 -4.70
CA ILE A 37 -0.22 12.35 -3.66
C ILE A 37 0.21 13.74 -4.13
N TRP A 38 0.69 13.84 -5.38
CA TRP A 38 1.16 15.10 -5.93
C TRP A 38 0.04 16.11 -6.15
N ASP A 39 -1.01 15.69 -6.83
CA ASP A 39 -2.09 16.59 -7.25
C ASP A 39 -3.08 16.91 -6.13
N GLY A 40 -3.32 15.99 -5.21
CA GLY A 40 -4.14 16.21 -4.03
C GLY A 40 -5.65 16.39 -4.29
N GLU A 41 -6.11 16.11 -5.50
CA GLU A 41 -7.51 16.31 -5.86
C GLU A 41 -8.10 15.10 -6.58
N ALA A 42 -9.42 15.06 -6.69
CA ALA A 42 -10.12 14.01 -7.38
C ALA A 42 -9.86 14.06 -8.89
N VAL A 43 -9.62 12.91 -9.50
CA VAL A 43 -9.32 12.77 -10.93
C VAL A 43 -10.30 11.79 -11.55
N ALA A 44 -10.88 12.15 -12.69
CA ALA A 44 -11.79 11.30 -13.43
C ALA A 44 -11.07 10.08 -14.02
N PHE A 45 -11.78 8.97 -14.13
CA PHE A 45 -11.24 7.71 -14.66
C PHE A 45 -10.53 7.91 -16.02
N GLY A 46 -11.18 8.60 -16.96
CA GLY A 46 -10.61 8.85 -18.29
C GLY A 46 -9.36 9.70 -18.25
N ASP A 47 -9.31 10.67 -17.34
CA ASP A 47 -8.13 11.54 -17.18
C ASP A 47 -6.94 10.78 -16.61
N LEU A 48 -7.18 9.81 -15.73
CA LEU A 48 -6.11 8.93 -15.23
C LEU A 48 -5.45 8.16 -16.37
N ALA A 49 -6.26 7.59 -17.27
CA ALA A 49 -5.74 6.86 -18.43
C ALA A 49 -4.90 7.77 -19.32
N ASN A 50 -5.39 8.99 -19.58
CA ASN A 50 -4.68 9.97 -20.41
C ASN A 50 -3.38 10.45 -19.76
N GLN A 51 -3.42 10.83 -18.49
CA GLN A 51 -2.24 11.36 -17.79
C GLN A 51 -1.15 10.31 -17.59
N LEU A 52 -1.53 9.07 -17.30
CA LEU A 52 -0.58 7.98 -17.11
C LEU A 52 -0.21 7.26 -18.41
N GLN A 53 -0.89 7.59 -19.52
CA GLN A 53 -0.66 7.02 -20.85
C GLN A 53 -0.73 5.50 -20.85
N VAL A 54 -1.81 4.97 -20.27
CA VAL A 54 -2.08 3.54 -20.20
C VAL A 54 -3.52 3.26 -20.61
N SER A 55 -3.83 1.99 -20.85
CA SER A 55 -5.17 1.55 -21.23
C SER A 55 -6.17 1.74 -20.09
N ARG A 56 -7.44 1.85 -20.45
CA ARG A 56 -8.53 1.90 -19.46
C ARG A 56 -8.57 0.63 -18.61
N GLY A 57 -8.23 -0.52 -19.18
CA GLY A 57 -8.11 -1.78 -18.44
C GLY A 57 -7.03 -1.75 -17.39
N SER A 58 -5.87 -1.14 -17.68
CA SER A 58 -4.80 -0.96 -16.71
C SER A 58 -5.24 -0.05 -15.56
N ILE A 59 -5.96 1.03 -15.87
CA ILE A 59 -6.51 1.93 -14.83
C ILE A 59 -7.53 1.19 -13.97
N SER A 60 -8.42 0.40 -14.58
CA SER A 60 -9.42 -0.39 -13.85
C SER A 60 -8.76 -1.35 -12.85
N THR A 61 -7.71 -2.04 -13.27
CA THR A 61 -6.96 -2.96 -12.41
C THR A 61 -6.27 -2.20 -11.27
N ALA A 62 -5.59 -1.10 -11.59
CA ALA A 62 -4.86 -0.30 -10.61
C ALA A 62 -5.79 0.35 -9.57
N THR A 63 -6.93 0.91 -10.00
CA THR A 63 -7.91 1.50 -9.07
C THR A 63 -8.47 0.46 -8.12
N ARG A 64 -8.77 -0.74 -8.61
CA ARG A 64 -9.27 -1.83 -7.76
C ARG A 64 -8.25 -2.21 -6.69
N ILE A 65 -6.98 -2.34 -7.04
CA ILE A 65 -5.92 -2.66 -6.09
C ILE A 65 -5.81 -1.58 -5.02
N LEU A 66 -5.78 -0.30 -5.42
CA LEU A 66 -5.64 0.81 -4.48
C LEU A 66 -6.89 0.99 -3.61
N GLU A 67 -8.09 0.76 -4.15
CA GLU A 67 -9.34 0.77 -3.39
C GLU A 67 -9.37 -0.35 -2.36
N ASP A 68 -8.98 -1.57 -2.75
CA ASP A 68 -8.95 -2.73 -1.85
C ASP A 68 -8.00 -2.50 -0.67
N ARG A 69 -6.91 -1.78 -0.91
CA ARG A 69 -5.96 -1.39 0.14
C ARG A 69 -6.38 -0.14 0.90
N ARG A 70 -7.51 0.46 0.56
CA ARG A 70 -8.05 1.69 1.16
C ARG A 70 -7.11 2.88 1.05
N LEU A 71 -6.33 2.93 -0.03
CA LEU A 71 -5.42 4.05 -0.31
C LEU A 71 -6.08 5.15 -1.10
N ILE A 72 -7.07 4.80 -1.90
CA ILE A 72 -7.90 5.76 -2.65
C ILE A 72 -9.38 5.47 -2.41
N LYS A 73 -10.21 6.45 -2.69
CA LYS A 73 -11.66 6.32 -2.64
C LYS A 73 -12.29 6.75 -3.95
N ARG A 74 -13.38 6.09 -4.30
CA ARG A 74 -14.19 6.39 -5.48
C ARG A 74 -15.23 7.42 -5.13
N ILE A 75 -15.40 8.41 -5.99
CA ILE A 75 -16.37 9.49 -5.81
C ILE A 75 -17.27 9.56 -7.04
N ALA A 76 -18.58 9.55 -6.82
CA ALA A 76 -19.56 9.83 -7.85
C ALA A 76 -19.89 11.32 -7.78
N LYS A 77 -19.87 12.01 -8.94
CA LYS A 77 -20.26 13.41 -9.05
C LYS A 77 -21.59 13.52 -9.80
N ALA A 78 -22.49 14.32 -9.26
CA ALA A 78 -23.80 14.57 -9.87
C ALA A 78 -23.66 15.03 -11.33
N GLY A 79 -24.41 14.41 -12.24
CA GLY A 79 -24.38 14.74 -13.66
C GLY A 79 -23.20 14.17 -14.44
N GLN A 80 -22.29 13.44 -13.79
CA GLN A 80 -21.14 12.82 -14.42
C GLN A 80 -21.36 11.32 -14.60
N ARG A 81 -20.97 10.79 -15.76
CA ARG A 81 -21.11 9.36 -16.07
C ARG A 81 -19.93 8.53 -15.59
N GLN A 82 -18.74 9.12 -15.49
CA GLN A 82 -17.54 8.40 -15.08
C GLN A 82 -17.28 8.63 -13.59
N ASP A 83 -16.61 7.67 -12.99
CA ASP A 83 -16.17 7.76 -11.61
C ASP A 83 -14.96 8.67 -11.48
N TYR A 84 -14.84 9.29 -10.32
CA TYR A 84 -13.69 10.06 -9.90
C TYR A 84 -13.00 9.32 -8.76
N PHE A 85 -11.69 9.49 -8.65
CA PHE A 85 -10.89 8.88 -7.60
C PHE A 85 -10.03 9.93 -6.93
N GLN A 86 -9.78 9.76 -5.65
CA GLN A 86 -8.85 10.61 -4.91
C GLN A 86 -8.21 9.82 -3.78
N LEU A 87 -7.14 10.38 -3.21
CA LEU A 87 -6.48 9.80 -2.06
C LEU A 87 -7.46 9.67 -0.90
N ALA A 88 -7.42 8.54 -0.18
CA ALA A 88 -8.23 8.34 1.01
C ALA A 88 -7.79 9.29 2.13
N GLU A 89 -8.59 9.41 3.20
CA GLU A 89 -8.31 10.36 4.28
C GLU A 89 -7.06 9.99 5.09
N ASN A 90 -6.84 8.71 5.34
CA ASN A 90 -5.70 8.20 6.09
C ASN A 90 -4.93 7.14 5.32
N PRO A 91 -4.37 7.47 4.13
CA PRO A 91 -3.74 6.45 3.29
C PRO A 91 -2.51 5.85 3.97
N TYR A 92 -1.77 6.64 4.74
CA TYR A 92 -0.53 6.20 5.39
C TYR A 92 -0.79 5.24 6.54
N ALA A 93 -1.84 5.47 7.33
CA ALA A 93 -2.31 4.52 8.33
C ALA A 93 -2.76 3.20 7.67
N GLN A 94 -3.45 3.28 6.54
CA GLN A 94 -3.87 2.10 5.77
C GLN A 94 -2.68 1.31 5.22
N MET A 95 -1.64 2.00 4.78
CA MET A 95 -0.39 1.33 4.36
C MET A 95 0.21 0.51 5.50
N LEU A 96 0.29 1.10 6.69
CA LEU A 96 0.82 0.40 7.87
C LEU A 96 -0.04 -0.78 8.27
N GLU A 97 -1.37 -0.63 8.26
CA GLU A 97 -2.29 -1.74 8.55
C GLU A 97 -2.12 -2.90 7.58
N HIS A 98 -1.88 -2.60 6.32
CA HIS A 98 -1.60 -3.64 5.32
C HIS A 98 -0.31 -4.41 5.65
N TYR A 99 0.75 -3.71 6.05
CA TYR A 99 1.99 -4.34 6.50
C TYR A 99 1.76 -5.21 7.73
N VAL A 100 0.99 -4.73 8.71
CA VAL A 100 0.65 -5.49 9.93
C VAL A 100 -0.04 -6.81 9.57
N LEU A 101 -0.98 -6.80 8.63
CA LEU A 101 -1.64 -8.03 8.16
C LEU A 101 -0.63 -9.05 7.62
N GLY A 102 0.36 -8.59 6.87
CA GLY A 102 1.43 -9.45 6.37
C GLY A 102 2.27 -10.05 7.49
N LEU A 103 2.62 -9.26 8.50
CA LEU A 103 3.37 -9.71 9.66
C LEU A 103 2.56 -10.70 10.50
N GLU A 104 1.27 -10.51 10.63
CA GLU A 104 0.37 -11.43 11.33
C GLU A 104 0.30 -12.78 10.64
N ARG A 105 0.26 -12.81 9.31
CA ARG A 105 0.31 -14.07 8.54
C ARG A 105 1.58 -14.85 8.81
N VAL A 106 2.72 -14.16 8.85
CA VAL A 106 4.00 -14.80 9.18
C VAL A 106 3.95 -15.39 10.58
N GLN A 107 3.38 -14.68 11.55
CA GLN A 107 3.24 -15.18 12.92
C GLN A 107 2.40 -16.46 12.99
N ILE A 108 1.32 -16.53 12.22
CA ILE A 108 0.47 -17.72 12.14
C ILE A 108 1.26 -18.92 11.60
N GLU A 109 2.02 -18.71 10.52
CA GLU A 109 2.85 -19.77 9.93
C GLU A 109 3.95 -20.24 10.90
N ILE A 110 4.59 -19.32 11.61
CA ILE A 110 5.60 -19.64 12.62
C ILE A 110 4.99 -20.45 13.76
N ALA A 111 3.81 -20.02 14.26
CA ALA A 111 3.12 -20.73 15.34
C ALA A 111 2.75 -22.17 14.92
N GLN A 112 2.31 -22.35 13.70
CA GLN A 112 2.00 -23.66 13.14
C GLN A 112 3.26 -24.56 13.11
N THR A 113 4.37 -24.03 12.61
CA THR A 113 5.66 -24.76 12.57
C THR A 113 6.12 -25.13 13.98
N LEU A 114 6.00 -24.22 14.95
CA LEU A 114 6.36 -24.49 16.34
C LEU A 114 5.55 -25.67 16.92
N GLY A 115 4.28 -25.77 16.56
CA GLY A 115 3.42 -26.89 16.99
C GLY A 115 3.84 -28.24 16.42
N GLU A 116 4.55 -28.24 15.30
CA GLU A 116 5.03 -29.46 14.63
C GLU A 116 6.42 -29.90 15.10
N ILE A 117 7.20 -29.02 15.71
CA ILE A 117 8.55 -29.33 16.19
C ILE A 117 8.47 -30.20 17.44
N PRO A 118 9.16 -31.37 17.48
CA PRO A 118 9.19 -32.21 18.67
C PRO A 118 9.74 -31.48 19.89
N THR A 119 9.21 -31.81 21.07
CA THR A 119 9.61 -31.16 22.34
C THR A 119 11.07 -31.37 22.71
N ASN A 120 11.69 -32.47 22.24
CA ASN A 120 13.11 -32.74 22.47
C ASN A 120 14.04 -31.91 21.56
N GLU A 121 13.52 -31.15 20.62
CA GLU A 121 14.28 -30.25 19.74
C GLU A 121 14.27 -28.82 20.28
N ALA A 122 14.67 -28.65 21.54
CA ALA A 122 14.57 -27.38 22.27
C ALA A 122 15.37 -26.24 21.62
N ASP A 123 16.56 -26.54 21.09
CA ASP A 123 17.40 -25.52 20.46
C ASP A 123 16.78 -24.98 19.19
N ILE A 124 16.21 -25.86 18.36
CA ILE A 124 15.49 -25.44 17.13
C ILE A 124 14.28 -24.62 17.51
N LYS A 125 13.48 -25.13 18.46
CA LYS A 125 12.28 -24.41 18.94
C LYS A 125 12.63 -23.00 19.42
N GLY A 126 13.69 -22.87 20.21
CA GLY A 126 14.12 -21.58 20.73
C GLY A 126 14.48 -20.57 19.65
N ARG A 127 15.17 -21.03 18.59
CA ARG A 127 15.51 -20.16 17.46
C ARG A 127 14.26 -19.72 16.68
N ILE A 128 13.32 -20.62 16.44
CA ILE A 128 12.08 -20.30 15.73
C ILE A 128 11.20 -19.37 16.57
N GLU A 129 11.12 -19.60 17.89
CA GLU A 129 10.41 -18.71 18.81
C GLU A 129 10.97 -17.28 18.80
N ALA A 130 12.31 -17.15 18.76
CA ALA A 130 12.97 -15.86 18.69
C ALA A 130 12.59 -15.10 17.39
N TYR A 131 12.55 -15.83 16.28
CA TYR A 131 12.10 -15.26 14.99
C TYR A 131 10.65 -14.79 15.08
N GLY A 132 9.77 -15.60 15.66
CA GLY A 132 8.37 -15.22 15.88
C GLY A 132 8.21 -14.02 16.80
N ALA A 133 9.02 -13.93 17.86
CA ALA A 133 9.01 -12.79 18.78
C ALA A 133 9.38 -11.48 18.06
N PHE A 134 10.33 -11.53 17.13
CA PHE A 134 10.70 -10.38 16.30
C PHE A 134 9.48 -9.86 15.51
N TYR A 135 8.75 -10.75 14.86
CA TYR A 135 7.55 -10.36 14.12
C TYR A 135 6.45 -9.80 15.00
N ARG A 136 6.25 -10.39 16.20
CA ARG A 136 5.27 -9.87 17.17
C ARG A 136 5.62 -8.45 17.60
N THR A 137 6.88 -8.19 17.88
CA THR A 137 7.36 -6.87 18.28
C THR A 137 7.15 -5.85 17.17
N MET A 138 7.53 -6.19 15.93
CA MET A 138 7.30 -5.31 14.77
C MET A 138 5.81 -5.04 14.56
N SER A 139 5.00 -6.09 14.58
CA SER A 139 3.55 -5.98 14.37
C SER A 139 2.91 -5.05 15.40
N GLY A 140 3.27 -5.20 16.66
CA GLY A 140 2.76 -4.34 17.74
C GLY A 140 3.18 -2.88 17.57
N ALA A 141 4.42 -2.63 17.20
CA ALA A 141 4.94 -1.28 17.00
C ALA A 141 4.26 -0.60 15.80
N LEU A 142 4.11 -1.30 14.68
CA LEU A 142 3.46 -0.75 13.50
C LEU A 142 1.97 -0.53 13.70
N SER A 143 1.30 -1.43 14.42
CA SER A 143 -0.12 -1.30 14.77
C SER A 143 -0.37 -0.05 15.62
N LYS A 144 0.49 0.20 16.61
CA LYS A 144 0.42 1.40 17.42
C LYS A 144 0.65 2.66 16.59
N LEU A 145 1.64 2.63 15.70
CA LEU A 145 1.93 3.76 14.81
C LEU A 145 0.74 4.06 13.90
N ALA A 146 0.10 3.03 13.37
CA ALA A 146 -1.11 3.19 12.55
C ALA A 146 -2.24 3.87 13.34
N ASP A 147 -2.45 3.45 14.59
CA ASP A 147 -3.44 4.05 15.46
C ASP A 147 -3.12 5.52 15.76
N ASP A 148 -1.87 5.85 16.02
CA ASP A 148 -1.42 7.22 16.26
C ASP A 148 -1.65 8.10 15.03
N LEU A 149 -1.41 7.59 13.82
CA LEU A 149 -1.67 8.31 12.58
C LEU A 149 -3.16 8.58 12.35
N LYS A 150 -4.03 7.67 12.76
CA LYS A 150 -5.49 7.86 12.68
C LYS A 150 -5.98 8.92 13.66
N ALA A 151 -5.37 8.99 14.84
CA ALA A 151 -5.75 9.95 15.87
C ALA A 151 -5.26 11.37 15.57
N GLY A 152 -4.23 11.50 14.76
CA GLY A 152 -3.70 12.78 14.29
C GLY A 152 -4.39 13.29 13.04
#